data_c52a60e995bb8bfd7ea2bbba75fee8ff
#
_entry.id   c52a60e995bb8bfd7ea2bbba75fee8ff
#
_cell.length_a   1.000
_cell.length_b   1.000
_cell.length_c   1.000
_cell.angle_alpha   90.00
_cell.angle_beta   90.00
_cell.angle_gamma   90.00
#
_symmetry.space_group_name_H-M   'P 1'
#
loop_
_entity.id
_entity.type
_entity.pdbx_description
1 polymer ?
#
loop_
_entity_poly.entity_id
_entity_poly.type
_entity_poly.pdbx_seq_one_letter_code
_entity_poly.pdbx_strand_id
1 'polypeptide(L)'
;MDLISKRKPDRLDAACEYFSSIGKGGGFCFDEEDGMKVKRLDSWQKKTPFTADEEKAVDAKLAELVAAWDAEGYKLKRTGADGTTDTIYPDWGTQLDYIYHHGIDKWKTDIVDPVKNKYPKP
;
A
#
# COMPACT_ATOMS: atom_id res chain seq x y z
N MET A 1 8.28 9.88 -9.11
CA MET A 1 8.06 8.44 -8.92
C MET A 1 7.25 8.24 -7.65
N ASP A 2 6.12 7.61 -7.79
CA ASP A 2 5.26 7.37 -6.63
C ASP A 2 5.86 6.27 -5.76
N LEU A 3 5.95 6.54 -4.47
CA LEU A 3 6.42 5.55 -3.52
C LEU A 3 5.28 4.60 -3.17
N ILE A 4 5.55 3.30 -3.23
CA ILE A 4 4.58 2.29 -2.80
C ILE A 4 4.51 2.34 -1.28
N SER A 5 3.31 2.54 -0.74
CA SER A 5 3.09 2.53 0.70
C SER A 5 3.34 1.13 1.26
N LYS A 6 4.10 1.04 2.36
CA LYS A 6 4.32 -0.22 3.08
C LYS A 6 3.09 -0.64 3.88
N ARG A 7 2.17 0.26 4.10
CA ARG A 7 0.94 0.04 4.88
C ARG A 7 -0.26 -0.02 3.95
N LYS A 8 -1.11 -1.03 4.16
CA LYS A 8 -2.37 -1.14 3.42
C LYS A 8 -3.22 0.12 3.69
N PRO A 9 -3.79 0.76 2.66
CA PRO A 9 -4.65 1.91 2.85
C PRO A 9 -5.86 1.57 3.72
N ASP A 10 -6.23 2.50 4.60
CA ASP A 10 -7.39 2.37 5.46
C ASP A 10 -8.45 3.43 5.12
N ARG A 11 -9.55 3.41 5.87
CA ARG A 11 -10.67 4.32 5.65
C ARG A 11 -10.29 5.79 5.89
N LEU A 12 -9.36 6.05 6.80
CA LEU A 12 -8.85 7.40 7.04
C LEU A 12 -8.10 7.94 5.83
N ASP A 13 -7.25 7.11 5.21
CA ASP A 13 -6.53 7.47 3.98
C ASP A 13 -7.51 7.79 2.86
N ALA A 14 -8.55 6.97 2.70
CA ALA A 14 -9.58 7.15 1.68
C ALA A 14 -10.36 8.45 1.89
N ALA A 15 -10.73 8.77 3.13
CA ALA A 15 -11.42 10.01 3.46
C ALA A 15 -10.56 11.24 3.14
N CYS A 16 -9.30 11.23 3.57
CA CYS A 16 -8.38 12.33 3.29
C CYS A 16 -8.23 12.58 1.79
N GLU A 17 -8.06 11.53 1.02
CA GLU A 17 -7.85 11.65 -0.43
C GLU A 17 -9.13 12.06 -1.15
N TYR A 18 -10.27 11.48 -0.82
CA TYR A 18 -11.56 11.82 -1.43
C TYR A 18 -11.91 13.30 -1.20
N PHE A 19 -11.87 13.75 0.05
CA PHE A 19 -12.25 15.13 0.35
C PHE A 19 -11.25 16.14 -0.19
N SER A 20 -9.97 15.81 -0.26
CA SER A 20 -8.98 16.66 -0.93
C SER A 20 -9.27 16.79 -2.42
N SER A 21 -9.71 15.73 -3.08
CA SER A 21 -9.99 15.74 -4.53
C SER A 21 -11.18 16.61 -4.89
N ILE A 22 -12.12 16.83 -3.98
CA ILE A 22 -13.28 17.71 -4.20
C ILE A 22 -13.13 19.08 -3.54
N GLY A 23 -11.92 19.42 -3.08
CA GLY A 23 -11.63 20.73 -2.49
C GLY A 23 -12.18 20.91 -1.07
N LYS A 24 -12.53 19.83 -0.39
CA LYS A 24 -13.06 19.85 0.99
C LYS A 24 -12.13 19.17 1.98
N GLY A 25 -10.84 19.30 1.75
CA GLY A 25 -9.84 18.78 2.68
C GLY A 25 -9.99 19.36 4.08
N GLY A 26 -9.45 18.68 5.07
CA GLY A 26 -9.52 19.10 6.46
C GLY A 26 -9.00 18.03 7.39
N GLY A 27 -9.35 18.13 8.68
CA GLY A 27 -9.00 17.12 9.67
C GLY A 27 -9.98 15.96 9.67
N PHE A 28 -9.45 14.76 9.85
CA PHE A 28 -10.23 13.53 10.01
C PHE A 28 -9.66 12.73 11.16
N CYS A 29 -10.48 11.94 11.82
CA CYS A 29 -10.04 11.13 12.95
C CYS A 29 -10.88 9.86 13.07
N PHE A 30 -10.35 8.89 13.82
CA PHE A 30 -11.13 7.75 14.27
C PHE A 30 -11.90 8.11 15.53
N ASP A 31 -13.15 7.71 15.62
CA ASP A 31 -13.98 7.90 16.80
C ASP A 31 -14.03 6.62 17.61
N GLU A 32 -13.26 6.57 18.69
CA GLU A 32 -13.17 5.40 19.57
C GLU A 32 -14.51 5.09 20.26
N GLU A 33 -15.32 6.12 20.53
CA GLU A 33 -16.62 5.96 21.18
C GLU A 33 -17.68 5.39 20.24
N ASP A 34 -17.43 5.43 18.93
CA ASP A 34 -18.36 4.93 17.92
C ASP A 34 -17.68 3.90 17.00
N GLY A 35 -17.10 2.86 17.62
CA GLY A 35 -16.56 1.71 16.91
C GLY A 35 -15.39 2.04 15.96
N MET A 36 -14.59 3.05 16.26
CA MET A 36 -13.48 3.49 15.43
C MET A 36 -13.89 3.96 14.02
N LYS A 37 -15.11 4.47 13.88
CA LYS A 37 -15.53 5.07 12.61
C LYS A 37 -14.73 6.31 12.30
N VAL A 38 -14.44 6.52 11.01
CA VAL A 38 -13.77 7.73 10.56
C VAL A 38 -14.79 8.86 10.46
N LYS A 39 -14.48 9.98 11.07
CA LYS A 39 -15.33 11.17 11.10
C LYS A 39 -14.54 12.41 10.77
N ARG A 40 -15.24 13.47 10.36
CA ARG A 40 -14.62 14.77 10.16
C ARG A 40 -14.34 15.40 11.51
N LEU A 41 -13.14 15.95 11.67
CA LEU A 41 -12.76 16.73 12.84
C LEU A 41 -12.83 18.21 12.46
N ASP A 42 -13.78 18.95 13.03
CA ASP A 42 -13.94 20.38 12.75
C ASP A 42 -12.97 21.24 13.59
N SER A 43 -13.01 22.56 13.37
CA SER A 43 -12.12 23.52 14.04
C SER A 43 -12.32 23.57 15.56
N TRP A 44 -13.40 23.04 16.07
CA TRP A 44 -13.72 22.93 17.50
C TRP A 44 -13.38 21.55 18.05
N GLN A 45 -12.71 20.73 17.28
CA GLN A 45 -12.38 19.33 17.60
C GLN A 45 -13.64 18.47 17.82
N LYS A 46 -14.74 18.86 17.19
CA LYS A 46 -15.98 18.11 17.20
C LYS A 46 -15.94 17.04 16.10
N LYS A 47 -16.23 15.81 16.47
CA LYS A 47 -16.31 14.68 15.55
C LYS A 47 -17.66 14.68 14.85
N THR A 48 -17.67 14.92 13.55
CA THR A 48 -18.89 14.98 12.74
C THR A 48 -18.94 13.77 11.80
N PRO A 49 -20.00 12.95 11.86
CA PRO A 49 -20.13 11.79 10.99
C PRO A 49 -20.33 12.22 9.52
N PHE A 50 -19.92 11.36 8.60
CA PHE A 50 -20.16 11.58 7.18
C PHE A 50 -21.64 11.33 6.85
N THR A 51 -22.15 12.01 5.81
CA THR A 51 -23.45 11.70 5.25
C THR A 51 -23.43 10.33 4.57
N ALA A 52 -24.61 9.79 4.25
CA ALA A 52 -24.69 8.50 3.54
C ALA A 52 -23.97 8.53 2.19
N ASP A 53 -24.09 9.63 1.44
CA ASP A 53 -23.40 9.81 0.17
C ASP A 53 -21.90 9.93 0.33
N GLU A 54 -21.44 10.63 1.36
CA GLU A 54 -20.02 10.73 1.70
C GLU A 54 -19.44 9.37 2.09
N GLU A 55 -20.17 8.57 2.87
CA GLU A 55 -19.74 7.21 3.23
C GLU A 55 -19.58 6.33 2.01
N LYS A 56 -20.50 6.39 1.06
CA LYS A 56 -20.39 5.65 -0.20
C LYS A 56 -19.19 6.08 -1.03
N ALA A 57 -18.93 7.38 -1.10
CA ALA A 57 -17.79 7.91 -1.84
C ALA A 57 -16.46 7.49 -1.19
N VAL A 58 -16.37 7.50 0.13
CA VAL A 58 -15.21 7.03 0.87
C VAL A 58 -15.02 5.53 0.68
N ASP A 59 -16.09 4.73 0.70
CA ASP A 59 -16.02 3.29 0.43
C ASP A 59 -15.45 3.01 -0.97
N ALA A 60 -15.93 3.73 -1.99
CA ALA A 60 -15.44 3.59 -3.35
C ALA A 60 -13.96 3.97 -3.47
N LYS A 61 -13.56 5.05 -2.80
CA LYS A 61 -12.16 5.49 -2.79
C LYS A 61 -11.26 4.48 -2.08
N LEU A 62 -11.70 3.91 -0.98
CA LEU A 62 -10.96 2.87 -0.26
C LEU A 62 -10.76 1.65 -1.15
N ALA A 63 -11.80 1.18 -1.85
CA ALA A 63 -11.69 0.05 -2.77
C ALA A 63 -10.67 0.33 -3.88
N GLU A 64 -10.67 1.55 -4.43
CA GLU A 64 -9.70 1.99 -5.44
C GLU A 64 -8.26 1.97 -4.90
N LEU A 65 -8.04 2.53 -3.71
CA LEU A 65 -6.71 2.58 -3.08
C LEU A 65 -6.20 1.18 -2.74
N VAL A 66 -7.05 0.30 -2.22
CA VAL A 66 -6.68 -1.09 -1.90
C VAL A 66 -6.35 -1.87 -3.17
N ALA A 67 -7.13 -1.70 -4.24
CA ALA A 67 -6.85 -2.37 -5.51
C ALA A 67 -5.49 -1.92 -6.09
N ALA A 68 -5.19 -0.63 -6.03
CA ALA A 68 -3.90 -0.10 -6.47
C ALA A 68 -2.74 -0.64 -5.60
N TRP A 69 -2.94 -0.70 -4.29
CA TRP A 69 -1.94 -1.23 -3.36
C TRP A 69 -1.69 -2.72 -3.61
N ASP A 70 -2.74 -3.52 -3.82
CA ASP A 70 -2.61 -4.95 -4.13
C ASP A 70 -1.89 -5.17 -5.47
N ALA A 71 -2.18 -4.34 -6.47
CA ALA A 71 -1.54 -4.45 -7.78
C ALA A 71 -0.03 -4.18 -7.73
N GLU A 72 0.44 -3.35 -6.79
CA GLU A 72 1.86 -2.97 -6.65
C GLU A 72 2.55 -3.67 -5.48
N GLY A 73 1.78 -4.29 -4.57
CA GLY A 73 2.31 -4.88 -3.34
C GLY A 73 3.32 -6.01 -3.55
N TYR A 74 3.22 -6.72 -4.68
CA TYR A 74 4.17 -7.79 -5.02
C TYR A 74 5.62 -7.28 -5.08
N LYS A 75 5.83 -6.02 -5.46
CA LYS A 75 7.16 -5.42 -5.52
C LYS A 75 7.80 -5.30 -4.15
N LEU A 76 7.01 -4.90 -3.16
CA LEU A 76 7.47 -4.79 -1.77
C LEU A 76 7.84 -6.16 -1.20
N LYS A 77 7.06 -7.18 -1.50
CA LYS A 77 7.33 -8.56 -1.05
C LYS A 77 8.60 -9.12 -1.67
N ARG A 78 8.81 -8.91 -2.97
CA ARG A 78 10.00 -9.40 -3.67
C ARG A 78 11.30 -8.84 -3.12
N THR A 79 11.28 -7.58 -2.67
CA THR A 79 12.47 -6.90 -2.14
C THR A 79 12.60 -6.98 -0.63
N GLY A 80 11.56 -7.43 0.07
CA GLY A 80 11.52 -7.45 1.54
C GLY A 80 11.25 -6.09 2.15
N ALA A 81 10.86 -5.08 1.37
CA ALA A 81 10.63 -3.71 1.86
C ALA A 81 9.45 -3.62 2.82
N ASP A 82 8.50 -4.57 2.76
CA ASP A 82 7.35 -4.66 3.66
C ASP A 82 7.62 -5.52 4.91
N GLY A 83 8.87 -5.96 5.12
CA GLY A 83 9.26 -6.86 6.21
C GLY A 83 9.28 -8.34 5.83
N THR A 84 8.91 -8.70 4.61
CA THR A 84 8.99 -10.08 4.13
C THR A 84 10.44 -10.53 4.11
N THR A 85 10.72 -11.73 4.65
CA THR A 85 12.08 -12.29 4.71
C THR A 85 12.23 -13.60 3.95
N ASP A 86 11.13 -14.18 3.47
CA ASP A 86 11.12 -15.47 2.78
C ASP A 86 11.13 -15.27 1.26
N THR A 87 12.11 -15.87 0.60
CA THR A 87 12.23 -15.88 -0.87
C THR A 87 12.19 -14.47 -1.46
N ILE A 88 13.12 -13.61 -1.01
CA ILE A 88 13.27 -12.24 -1.52
C ILE A 88 14.54 -12.15 -2.36
N TYR A 89 14.64 -11.09 -3.16
CA TYR A 89 15.88 -10.80 -3.86
C TYR A 89 17.02 -10.54 -2.87
N PRO A 90 18.19 -11.15 -3.06
CA PRO A 90 19.36 -10.78 -2.26
C PRO A 90 19.82 -9.36 -2.62
N ASP A 91 20.77 -8.82 -1.84
CA ASP A 91 21.30 -7.51 -2.12
C ASP A 91 21.92 -7.42 -3.51
N TRP A 92 22.13 -6.19 -3.99
CA TRP A 92 22.63 -5.95 -5.33
C TRP A 92 24.04 -6.52 -5.54
N GLY A 93 24.90 -6.38 -4.54
CA GLY A 93 26.28 -6.92 -4.61
C GLY A 93 26.27 -8.44 -4.73
N THR A 94 25.45 -9.12 -3.97
CA THR A 94 25.30 -10.59 -4.04
C THR A 94 24.79 -11.03 -5.41
N GLN A 95 23.82 -10.33 -5.99
CA GLN A 95 23.31 -10.65 -7.32
C GLN A 95 24.38 -10.46 -8.41
N LEU A 96 25.13 -9.37 -8.34
CA LEU A 96 26.23 -9.12 -9.31
C LEU A 96 27.32 -10.18 -9.22
N ASP A 97 27.69 -10.57 -7.99
CA ASP A 97 28.68 -11.63 -7.77
C ASP A 97 28.19 -12.97 -8.34
N TYR A 98 26.92 -13.27 -8.14
CA TYR A 98 26.31 -14.49 -8.70
C TYR A 98 26.36 -14.51 -10.23
N ILE A 99 26.03 -13.39 -10.88
CA ILE A 99 26.12 -13.26 -12.34
C ILE A 99 27.54 -13.47 -12.82
N TYR A 100 28.50 -12.87 -12.11
CA TYR A 100 29.92 -13.01 -12.44
C TYR A 100 30.39 -14.46 -12.41
N HIS A 101 30.01 -15.22 -11.37
CA HIS A 101 30.46 -16.61 -11.21
C HIS A 101 29.67 -17.65 -12.01
N HIS A 102 28.37 -17.38 -12.24
CA HIS A 102 27.47 -18.39 -12.83
C HIS A 102 26.77 -17.97 -14.13
N GLY A 103 26.85 -16.69 -14.50
CA GLY A 103 26.22 -16.17 -15.71
C GLY A 103 24.78 -15.71 -15.50
N ILE A 104 24.25 -14.94 -16.46
CA ILE A 104 22.94 -14.35 -16.41
C ILE A 104 21.81 -15.40 -16.40
N ASP A 105 21.93 -16.45 -17.19
CA ASP A 105 20.90 -17.49 -17.26
C ASP A 105 20.74 -18.22 -15.94
N LYS A 106 21.84 -18.53 -15.27
CA LYS A 106 21.84 -19.14 -13.94
C LYS A 106 21.25 -18.19 -12.89
N TRP A 107 21.62 -16.93 -12.94
CA TRP A 107 21.07 -15.88 -12.06
C TRP A 107 19.55 -15.81 -12.20
N LYS A 108 19.05 -15.80 -13.44
CA LYS A 108 17.61 -15.77 -13.68
C LYS A 108 16.90 -16.98 -13.08
N THR A 109 17.40 -18.18 -13.34
CA THR A 109 16.79 -19.43 -12.88
C THR A 109 16.85 -19.59 -11.36
N ASP A 110 17.98 -19.26 -10.75
CA ASP A 110 18.24 -19.59 -9.33
C ASP A 110 17.82 -18.46 -8.38
N ILE A 111 17.86 -17.21 -8.84
CA ILE A 111 17.58 -16.04 -7.97
C ILE A 111 16.30 -15.33 -8.36
N VAL A 112 16.10 -15.03 -9.63
CA VAL A 112 14.97 -14.20 -10.09
C VAL A 112 13.66 -14.99 -10.14
N ASP A 113 13.66 -16.14 -10.81
CA ASP A 113 12.45 -16.92 -11.02
C ASP A 113 11.80 -17.40 -9.71
N PRO A 114 12.53 -17.89 -8.68
CA PRO A 114 11.89 -18.29 -7.42
C PRO A 114 11.13 -17.14 -6.75
N VAL A 115 11.69 -15.93 -6.78
CA VAL A 115 11.04 -14.75 -6.18
C VAL A 115 9.80 -14.36 -6.99
N LYS A 116 9.89 -14.31 -8.30
CA LYS A 116 8.78 -13.97 -9.18
C LYS A 116 7.65 -15.00 -9.10
N ASN A 117 8.00 -16.28 -8.97
CA ASN A 117 7.01 -17.35 -8.85
C ASN A 117 6.29 -17.32 -7.51
N LYS A 118 6.96 -16.93 -6.42
CA LYS A 118 6.35 -16.81 -5.11
C LYS A 118 5.45 -15.58 -4.99
N TYR A 119 5.85 -14.48 -5.59
CA TYR A 119 5.12 -13.21 -5.55
C TYR A 119 4.83 -12.73 -6.98
N PRO A 120 3.91 -13.39 -7.69
CA PRO A 120 3.66 -13.07 -9.09
C PRO A 120 3.02 -11.69 -9.24
N LYS A 121 3.28 -11.07 -10.38
CA LYS A 121 2.59 -9.84 -10.76
C LYS A 121 1.12 -10.15 -11.02
N PRO A 122 0.19 -9.42 -10.39
CA PRO A 122 -1.24 -9.62 -10.63
C PRO A 122 -1.66 -9.30 -12.06
#